data_d4ef4a005f52e010f4f8eb9cca29e0de
#
_entry.id   d4ef4a005f52e010f4f8eb9cca29e0de
#
_cell.length_a   1.000
_cell.length_b   1.000
_cell.length_c   1.000
_cell.angle_alpha   90.00
_cell.angle_beta   90.00
_cell.angle_gamma   90.00
#
_symmetry.space_group_name_H-M   'P 1'
#
loop_
_entity.id
_entity.type
_entity.pdbx_description
1 polymer ?
#
loop_
_entity_poly.entity_id
_entity_poly.type
_entity_poly.pdbx_seq_one_letter_code
_entity_poly.pdbx_strand_id
1 'polypeptide(L)'
;VYLARQYDASGRWLPGDAEGEAKVAEWLSKSANEVHQGPWMKRAKIRRPDAIKVPDADIDARCDHILRIMDTELAKRDWLALGRATIADISCFGPISMLKVSGYDTDQWPNVTRWLNRIRALPGAHDIDGNPFRPG
;
A
#
# COMPACT_ATOMS: atom_id res chain seq x y z
N VAL A 1 -9.17 -1.74 -10.95
CA VAL A 1 -10.09 -0.88 -11.71
C VAL A 1 -11.32 -1.66 -12.16
N TYR A 2 -11.18 -2.71 -12.99
CA TYR A 2 -12.33 -3.44 -13.57
C TYR A 2 -13.35 -3.92 -12.52
N LEU A 3 -12.90 -4.62 -11.47
CA LEU A 3 -13.81 -5.12 -10.42
C LEU A 3 -14.56 -4.00 -9.71
N ALA A 4 -13.88 -2.89 -9.40
CA ALA A 4 -14.52 -1.74 -8.77
C ALA A 4 -15.57 -1.09 -9.68
N ARG A 5 -15.30 -1.00 -10.99
CA ARG A 5 -16.28 -0.49 -11.96
C ARG A 5 -17.49 -1.39 -12.14
N GLN A 6 -17.26 -2.70 -12.21
CA GLN A 6 -18.29 -3.66 -12.56
C GLN A 6 -19.19 -4.04 -11.39
N TYR A 7 -18.64 -4.11 -10.17
CA TYR A 7 -19.30 -4.71 -9.01
C TYR A 7 -19.52 -3.74 -7.84
N ASP A 8 -18.93 -2.54 -7.84
CA ASP A 8 -19.15 -1.54 -6.82
C ASP A 8 -20.04 -0.40 -7.36
N ALA A 9 -21.35 -0.63 -7.37
CA ALA A 9 -22.33 0.38 -7.80
C ALA A 9 -22.35 1.63 -6.91
N SER A 10 -21.80 1.55 -5.68
CA SER A 10 -21.71 2.68 -4.77
C SER A 10 -20.61 3.69 -5.12
N GLY A 11 -19.66 3.32 -5.99
CA GLY A 11 -18.47 4.11 -6.31
C GLY A 11 -17.54 4.31 -5.12
N ARG A 12 -17.65 3.47 -4.06
CA ARG A 12 -16.87 3.58 -2.84
C ARG A 12 -15.38 3.37 -3.13
N TRP A 13 -15.06 2.36 -3.91
CA TRP A 13 -13.68 1.94 -4.17
C TRP A 13 -13.03 2.70 -5.33
N LEU A 14 -13.84 3.16 -6.29
CA LEU A 14 -13.37 3.96 -7.42
C LEU A 14 -14.43 5.03 -7.72
N PRO A 15 -14.10 6.33 -7.59
CA PRO A 15 -15.06 7.41 -7.87
C PRO A 15 -15.45 7.44 -9.34
N GLY A 16 -16.59 8.05 -9.63
CA GLY A 16 -17.09 8.24 -10.99
C GLY A 16 -16.73 9.58 -11.62
N ASP A 17 -16.17 10.49 -10.84
CA ASP A 17 -15.76 11.82 -11.32
C ASP A 17 -14.27 11.81 -11.75
N ALA A 18 -13.95 12.64 -12.74
CA ALA A 18 -12.63 12.69 -13.36
C ALA A 18 -11.52 13.10 -12.38
N GLU A 19 -11.80 14.00 -11.45
CA GLU A 19 -10.80 14.45 -10.48
C GLU A 19 -10.44 13.34 -9.49
N GLY A 20 -11.45 12.68 -8.96
CA GLY A 20 -11.27 11.55 -8.04
C GLY A 20 -10.56 10.38 -8.72
N GLU A 21 -10.93 10.06 -9.97
CA GLU A 21 -10.23 9.04 -10.76
C GLU A 21 -8.76 9.37 -10.97
N ALA A 22 -8.43 10.62 -11.29
CA ALA A 22 -7.06 11.05 -11.49
C ALA A 22 -6.21 10.87 -10.22
N LYS A 23 -6.76 11.22 -9.05
CA LYS A 23 -6.09 11.01 -7.75
C LYS A 23 -5.87 9.54 -7.44
N VAL A 24 -6.85 8.69 -7.73
CA VAL A 24 -6.70 7.23 -7.57
C VAL A 24 -5.66 6.68 -8.55
N ALA A 25 -5.71 7.10 -9.82
CA ALA A 25 -4.77 6.65 -10.85
C ALA A 25 -3.32 7.04 -10.53
N GLU A 26 -3.07 8.20 -9.95
CA GLU A 26 -1.75 8.61 -9.46
C GLU A 26 -1.18 7.59 -8.48
N TRP A 27 -1.94 7.19 -7.49
CA TRP A 27 -1.49 6.21 -6.49
C TRP A 27 -1.40 4.78 -7.03
N LEU A 28 -2.26 4.41 -7.98
CA LEU A 28 -2.11 3.13 -8.70
C LEU A 28 -0.81 3.08 -9.51
N SER A 29 -0.41 4.21 -10.11
CA SER A 29 0.87 4.34 -10.80
C SER A 29 2.05 4.17 -9.83
N LYS A 30 2.02 4.86 -8.67
CA LYS A 30 3.03 4.68 -7.62
C LYS A 30 3.07 3.25 -7.08
N SER A 31 1.92 2.59 -6.96
CA SER A 31 1.85 1.18 -6.57
C SER A 31 2.55 0.28 -7.58
N ALA A 32 2.30 0.49 -8.87
CA ALA A 32 2.88 -0.32 -9.93
C ALA A 32 4.39 -0.08 -10.13
N ASN A 33 4.91 1.06 -9.72
CA ASN A 33 6.31 1.41 -9.86
C ASN A 33 7.05 1.45 -8.51
N GLU A 34 6.91 2.50 -7.72
CA GLU A 34 7.74 2.72 -6.51
C GLU A 34 7.49 1.66 -5.43
N VAL A 35 6.22 1.31 -5.17
CA VAL A 35 5.87 0.27 -4.20
C VAL A 35 6.34 -1.11 -4.68
N HIS A 36 6.27 -1.36 -5.98
CA HIS A 36 6.78 -2.60 -6.56
C HIS A 36 8.30 -2.68 -6.48
N GLN A 37 9.02 -1.61 -6.80
CA GLN A 37 10.51 -1.62 -6.83
C GLN A 37 11.16 -1.57 -5.44
N GLY A 38 10.46 -1.09 -4.41
CA GLY A 38 10.91 -1.09 -3.01
C GLY A 38 10.24 -2.20 -2.19
N PRO A 39 9.09 -1.93 -1.58
CA PRO A 39 8.40 -2.84 -0.65
C PRO A 39 8.15 -4.24 -1.18
N TRP A 40 7.61 -4.37 -2.41
CA TRP A 40 7.37 -5.69 -3.01
C TRP A 40 8.69 -6.43 -3.27
N MET A 41 9.69 -5.74 -3.80
CA MET A 41 10.99 -6.34 -4.11
C MET A 41 11.72 -6.79 -2.84
N LYS A 42 11.61 -6.06 -1.72
CA LYS A 42 12.13 -6.46 -0.41
C LYS A 42 11.58 -7.83 0.00
N ARG A 43 10.27 -8.00 -0.09
CA ARG A 43 9.61 -9.28 0.21
C ARG A 43 9.98 -10.38 -0.78
N ALA A 44 10.00 -10.06 -2.07
CA ALA A 44 10.30 -11.00 -3.14
C ALA A 44 11.73 -11.54 -3.03
N LYS A 45 12.69 -10.72 -2.66
CA LYS A 45 14.10 -11.12 -2.48
C LYS A 45 14.29 -12.16 -1.37
N ILE A 46 13.56 -12.05 -0.27
CA ILE A 46 13.58 -13.07 0.80
C ILE A 46 13.11 -14.43 0.27
N ARG A 47 12.10 -14.43 -0.59
CA ARG A 47 11.52 -15.67 -1.14
C ARG A 47 12.29 -16.22 -2.32
N ARG A 48 13.02 -15.37 -3.05
CA ARG A 48 13.76 -15.71 -4.28
C ARG A 48 15.10 -14.98 -4.32
N PRO A 49 16.02 -15.26 -3.39
CA PRO A 49 17.29 -14.53 -3.28
C PRO A 49 18.16 -14.67 -4.54
N ASP A 50 18.07 -15.80 -5.22
CA ASP A 50 18.84 -16.04 -6.44
C ASP A 50 18.30 -15.31 -7.67
N ALA A 51 17.01 -14.97 -7.70
CA ALA A 51 16.38 -14.27 -8.81
C ALA A 51 16.54 -12.75 -8.73
N ILE A 52 16.69 -12.17 -7.53
CA ILE A 52 16.75 -10.72 -7.33
C ILE A 52 18.19 -10.34 -6.92
N LYS A 53 18.94 -9.79 -7.87
CA LYS A 53 20.34 -9.40 -7.69
C LYS A 53 20.55 -7.95 -7.25
N VAL A 54 19.46 -7.18 -7.08
CA VAL A 54 19.53 -5.80 -6.57
C VAL A 54 20.07 -5.82 -5.14
N PRO A 55 21.08 -5.01 -4.78
CA PRO A 55 21.59 -4.90 -3.41
C PRO A 55 20.50 -4.54 -2.40
N ASP A 56 20.60 -5.08 -1.17
CA ASP A 56 19.61 -4.77 -0.12
C ASP A 56 19.55 -3.28 0.20
N ALA A 57 20.69 -2.60 0.25
CA ALA A 57 20.76 -1.17 0.49
C ALA A 57 20.00 -0.35 -0.58
N ASP A 58 20.05 -0.78 -1.84
CA ASP A 58 19.31 -0.09 -2.91
C ASP A 58 17.80 -0.32 -2.80
N ILE A 59 17.39 -1.53 -2.38
CA ILE A 59 15.98 -1.83 -2.12
C ILE A 59 15.48 -1.02 -0.93
N ASP A 60 16.25 -0.93 0.15
CA ASP A 60 15.92 -0.17 1.33
C ASP A 60 15.80 1.34 1.03
N ALA A 61 16.71 1.89 0.23
CA ALA A 61 16.62 3.28 -0.23
C ALA A 61 15.34 3.55 -1.05
N ARG A 62 14.89 2.58 -1.85
CA ARG A 62 13.60 2.67 -2.58
C ARG A 62 12.41 2.58 -1.64
N CYS A 63 12.49 1.75 -0.59
CA CYS A 63 11.48 1.72 0.46
C CYS A 63 11.40 3.08 1.18
N ASP A 64 12.54 3.64 1.58
CA ASP A 64 12.61 4.96 2.21
C ASP A 64 11.98 6.04 1.34
N HIS A 65 12.25 6.01 0.03
CA HIS A 65 11.71 6.99 -0.91
C HIS A 65 10.18 6.98 -0.93
N ILE A 66 9.56 5.83 -1.18
CA ILE A 66 8.10 5.75 -1.29
C ILE A 66 7.41 5.95 0.07
N LEU A 67 7.97 5.40 1.15
CA LEU A 67 7.36 5.54 2.48
C LEU A 67 7.43 6.97 2.99
N ARG A 68 8.47 7.74 2.65
CA ARG A 68 8.54 9.19 2.95
C ARG A 68 7.43 9.96 2.23
N ILE A 69 7.19 9.67 0.95
CA ILE A 69 6.09 10.29 0.20
C ILE A 69 4.76 9.96 0.86
N MET A 70 4.52 8.68 1.17
CA MET A 70 3.29 8.22 1.81
C MET A 70 3.11 8.84 3.20
N ASP A 71 4.14 8.84 4.02
CA ASP A 71 4.06 9.36 5.40
C ASP A 71 3.74 10.86 5.40
N THR A 72 4.34 11.62 4.48
CA THR A 72 4.07 13.06 4.28
C THR A 72 2.62 13.32 3.87
N GLU A 73 2.06 12.51 2.96
CA GLU A 73 0.67 12.66 2.55
C GLU A 73 -0.30 12.21 3.63
N LEU A 74 0.00 11.10 4.31
CA LEU A 74 -0.82 10.55 5.39
C LEU A 74 -0.73 11.35 6.71
N ALA A 75 0.20 12.29 6.82
CA ALA A 75 0.20 13.30 7.88
C ALA A 75 -0.96 14.31 7.72
N LYS A 76 -1.43 14.54 6.49
CA LYS A 76 -2.46 15.52 6.15
C LYS A 76 -3.85 14.89 5.99
N ARG A 77 -3.93 13.58 5.79
CA ARG A 77 -5.18 12.88 5.49
C ARG A 77 -5.11 11.41 5.93
N ASP A 78 -6.26 10.79 6.02
CA ASP A 78 -6.40 9.41 6.52
C ASP A 78 -6.14 8.34 5.46
N TRP A 79 -6.28 8.67 4.17
CA TRP A 79 -6.22 7.77 3.02
C TRP A 79 -5.38 8.37 1.90
N LEU A 80 -4.84 7.53 1.01
CA LEU A 80 -3.88 7.96 0.01
C LEU A 80 -4.45 8.92 -1.04
N ALA A 81 -5.60 8.59 -1.63
CA ALA A 81 -6.14 9.34 -2.75
C ALA A 81 -7.26 10.31 -2.37
N LEU A 82 -8.21 9.86 -1.58
CA LEU A 82 -9.44 10.60 -1.25
C LEU A 82 -9.68 10.63 0.27
N GLY A 83 -10.79 11.23 0.72
CA GLY A 83 -11.23 11.22 2.12
C GLY A 83 -11.76 9.87 2.62
N ARG A 84 -11.61 8.80 1.85
CA ARG A 84 -12.02 7.43 2.16
C ARG A 84 -11.08 6.41 1.52
N ALA A 85 -11.15 5.15 1.99
CA ALA A 85 -10.44 4.04 1.36
C ALA A 85 -10.87 3.85 -0.10
N THR A 86 -9.90 3.61 -0.97
CA THR A 86 -10.08 3.35 -2.40
C THR A 86 -9.23 2.15 -2.84
N ILE A 87 -9.36 1.76 -4.11
CA ILE A 87 -8.46 0.75 -4.69
C ILE A 87 -6.99 1.16 -4.66
N ALA A 88 -6.68 2.45 -4.54
CA ALA A 88 -5.31 2.95 -4.36
C ALA A 88 -4.72 2.45 -3.04
N ASP A 89 -5.48 2.57 -1.95
CA ASP A 89 -5.08 2.08 -0.63
C ASP A 89 -4.89 0.56 -0.64
N ILE A 90 -5.81 -0.17 -1.22
CA ILE A 90 -5.74 -1.63 -1.32
C ILE A 90 -4.52 -2.08 -2.14
N SER A 91 -4.24 -1.40 -3.26
CA SER A 91 -3.10 -1.73 -4.13
C SER A 91 -1.75 -1.53 -3.43
N CYS A 92 -1.60 -0.47 -2.63
CA CYS A 92 -0.37 -0.19 -1.88
C CYS A 92 -0.23 -1.06 -0.63
N PHE A 93 -1.35 -1.46 0.00
CA PHE A 93 -1.37 -2.13 1.31
C PHE A 93 -0.58 -3.44 1.32
N GLY A 94 -0.80 -4.33 0.35
CA GLY A 94 -0.22 -5.67 0.36
C GLY A 94 1.31 -5.67 0.56
N PRO A 95 2.08 -5.07 -0.36
CA PRO A 95 3.54 -5.04 -0.23
C PRO A 95 4.03 -4.31 1.02
N ILE A 96 3.42 -3.19 1.40
CA ILE A 96 3.85 -2.37 2.53
C ILE A 96 3.57 -3.07 3.87
N SER A 97 2.44 -3.76 3.99
CA SER A 97 2.09 -4.52 5.20
C SER A 97 3.07 -5.65 5.51
N MET A 98 3.84 -6.11 4.52
CA MET A 98 4.82 -7.18 4.65
C MET A 98 6.24 -6.69 4.95
N LEU A 99 6.49 -5.38 5.00
CA LEU A 99 7.84 -4.82 5.19
C LEU A 99 8.46 -5.23 6.52
N LYS A 100 7.74 -5.14 7.64
CA LYS A 100 8.27 -5.49 8.96
C LYS A 100 8.72 -6.95 9.05
N VAL A 101 7.92 -7.87 8.52
CA VAL A 101 8.30 -9.30 8.44
C VAL A 101 9.35 -9.58 7.38
N SER A 102 9.67 -8.62 6.54
CA SER A 102 10.75 -8.66 5.55
C SER A 102 12.04 -8.01 6.06
N GLY A 103 12.12 -7.68 7.35
CA GLY A 103 13.33 -7.14 7.98
C GLY A 103 13.56 -5.66 7.71
N TYR A 104 12.53 -4.90 7.28
CA TYR A 104 12.60 -3.46 7.12
C TYR A 104 11.91 -2.76 8.29
N ASP A 105 12.58 -1.79 8.92
CA ASP A 105 12.02 -1.02 10.02
C ASP A 105 10.97 -0.03 9.52
N THR A 106 9.72 -0.27 9.90
CA THR A 106 8.58 0.60 9.59
C THR A 106 8.23 1.59 10.70
N ASP A 107 8.86 1.49 11.87
CA ASP A 107 8.49 2.29 13.05
C ASP A 107 8.88 3.77 12.87
N GLN A 108 9.81 4.06 11.97
CA GLN A 108 10.16 5.43 11.55
C GLN A 108 9.08 6.14 10.73
N TRP A 109 8.02 5.43 10.31
CA TRP A 109 6.93 5.94 9.47
C TRP A 109 5.57 5.89 10.21
N PRO A 110 5.32 6.77 11.18
CA PRO A 110 4.16 6.66 12.06
C PRO A 110 2.81 6.85 11.35
N ASN A 111 2.77 7.69 10.30
CA ASN A 111 1.55 7.92 9.54
C ASN A 111 1.21 6.72 8.64
N VAL A 112 2.22 6.08 8.05
CA VAL A 112 2.07 4.82 7.31
C VAL A 112 1.59 3.72 8.25
N THR A 113 2.16 3.59 9.43
CA THR A 113 1.74 2.59 10.43
C THR A 113 0.28 2.80 10.84
N ARG A 114 -0.13 4.04 11.06
CA ARG A 114 -1.52 4.40 11.36
C ARG A 114 -2.48 4.05 10.22
N TRP A 115 -2.07 4.30 8.98
CA TRP A 115 -2.82 3.93 7.77
C TRP A 115 -2.95 2.41 7.60
N LEU A 116 -1.88 1.64 7.82
CA LEU A 116 -1.94 0.17 7.80
C LEU A 116 -2.97 -0.37 8.81
N ASN A 117 -2.99 0.17 10.02
CA ASN A 117 -3.95 -0.25 11.05
C ASN A 117 -5.39 0.14 10.67
N ARG A 118 -5.58 1.28 10.01
CA ARG A 118 -6.89 1.71 9.50
C ARG A 118 -7.44 0.76 8.45
N ILE A 119 -6.59 0.28 7.52
CA ILE A 119 -7.01 -0.72 6.52
C ILE A 119 -7.36 -2.04 7.18
N ARG A 120 -6.55 -2.50 8.14
CA ARG A 120 -6.82 -3.75 8.89
C ARG A 120 -8.13 -3.72 9.66
N ALA A 121 -8.58 -2.54 10.06
CA ALA A 121 -9.85 -2.33 10.76
C ALA A 121 -11.07 -2.21 9.83
N LEU A 122 -10.89 -2.22 8.51
CA LEU A 122 -12.01 -2.18 7.57
C LEU A 122 -12.86 -3.46 7.70
N PRO A 123 -14.20 -3.33 7.61
CA PRO A 123 -15.08 -4.50 7.56
C PRO A 123 -14.70 -5.44 6.43
N GLY A 124 -14.51 -6.72 6.74
CA GLY A 124 -14.12 -7.75 5.78
C GLY A 124 -12.64 -7.75 5.41
N ALA A 125 -11.80 -6.97 6.10
CA ALA A 125 -10.35 -7.06 5.91
C ALA A 125 -9.81 -8.35 6.53
N HIS A 126 -9.05 -9.12 5.74
CA HIS A 126 -8.46 -10.39 6.13
C HIS A 126 -6.97 -10.42 5.74
N ASP A 127 -6.21 -11.24 6.45
CA ASP A 127 -4.83 -11.54 6.10
C ASP A 127 -4.74 -12.46 4.86
N ILE A 128 -3.52 -12.81 4.47
CA ILE A 128 -3.27 -13.68 3.30
C ILE A 128 -3.82 -15.11 3.47
N ASP A 129 -4.03 -15.55 4.70
CA ASP A 129 -4.56 -16.87 5.03
C ASP A 129 -6.09 -16.84 5.21
N GLY A 130 -6.73 -15.69 4.99
CA GLY A 130 -8.16 -15.50 5.09
C GLY A 130 -8.68 -15.30 6.51
N ASN A 131 -7.79 -15.06 7.50
CA ASN A 131 -8.20 -14.76 8.86
C ASN A 131 -8.46 -13.26 9.04
N PRO A 132 -9.47 -12.87 9.84
CA PRO A 132 -9.64 -11.47 10.21
C PRO A 132 -8.38 -10.93 10.87
N PHE A 133 -7.97 -9.70 10.53
CA PHE A 133 -6.90 -9.05 11.25
C PHE A 133 -7.28 -8.89 12.73
N ARG A 134 -6.39 -9.32 13.63
CA ARG A 134 -6.60 -9.09 15.06
C ARG A 134 -6.36 -7.62 15.38
N PRO A 135 -7.22 -7.00 16.21
CA PRO A 135 -6.92 -5.69 16.77
C PRO A 135 -5.56 -5.76 17.47
N GLY A 136 -4.67 -4.84 17.13
CA GLY A 136 -3.40 -4.68 17.84
C GLY A 136 -3.59 -3.97 19.18
#